data_3b61f334be42392f3e58625bcc561922
#
_entry.id   3b61f334be42392f3e58625bcc561922
#
_cell.length_a   1.000
_cell.length_b   1.000
_cell.length_c   1.000
_cell.angle_alpha   90.00
_cell.angle_beta   90.00
_cell.angle_gamma   90.00
#
_symmetry.space_group_name_H-M   'P 1'
#
loop_
_entity.id
_entity.type
_entity.pdbx_description
1 polymer ?
#
loop_
_entity_poly.entity_id
_entity_poly.type
_entity_poly.pdbx_seq_one_letter_code
_entity_poly.pdbx_strand_id
1 'polypeptide(L)'
;WVKEKRIKHTYTEQNEGVCIAMNRMTELATAPNILYLNDDMYVLPEWDCQLKQEIDSLGHDMFYISSTSIEANPQSKCMIQGDFGDSPKTFNKGDLLQKYMATPFHDWSGSTWPPCVVSMRLWLEVGGYSEEFSPGMYSDPDFSMKLWQAGVRHFKGLSDSRVYHFGSKSVGRVKRNNGRKQFIKKWKMTPSTFCKYYLRRGQGFGEFSKRQKIPFHIMLKNCSLRLV
;
A
#
# COMPACT_ATOMS: atom_id res chain seq x y z
N TRP A 1 12.18 -25.61 0.50
CA TRP A 1 12.42 -24.50 -0.42
C TRP A 1 12.96 -23.27 0.31
N VAL A 2 12.30 -22.73 1.34
CA VAL A 2 12.75 -21.53 2.08
C VAL A 2 14.14 -21.72 2.68
N LYS A 3 14.38 -22.85 3.36
CA LYS A 3 15.69 -23.21 3.93
C LYS A 3 16.77 -23.34 2.84
N GLU A 4 16.45 -24.01 1.74
CA GLU A 4 17.34 -24.21 0.59
C GLU A 4 17.75 -22.87 -0.04
N LYS A 5 16.83 -21.91 -0.15
CA LYS A 5 17.09 -20.56 -0.71
C LYS A 5 17.67 -19.57 0.30
N ARG A 6 17.94 -20.02 1.54
CA ARG A 6 18.43 -19.16 2.64
C ARG A 6 17.57 -17.92 2.90
N ILE A 7 16.26 -18.06 2.70
CA ILE A 7 15.31 -16.98 2.94
C ILE A 7 14.96 -16.96 4.43
N LYS A 8 15.11 -15.80 5.07
CA LYS A 8 14.61 -15.59 6.43
C LYS A 8 13.09 -15.66 6.41
N HIS A 9 12.49 -16.34 7.35
CA HIS A 9 11.03 -16.51 7.42
C HIS A 9 10.53 -16.59 8.86
N THR A 10 9.28 -16.25 9.05
CA THR A 10 8.52 -16.50 10.29
C THR A 10 7.40 -17.47 10.01
N TYR A 11 6.96 -18.17 11.04
CA TYR A 11 5.86 -19.13 10.97
C TYR A 11 4.98 -19.02 12.22
N THR A 12 3.69 -19.18 12.04
CA THR A 12 2.69 -19.29 13.11
C THR A 12 1.73 -20.42 12.79
N GLU A 13 1.29 -21.14 13.80
CA GLU A 13 0.33 -22.24 13.63
C GLU A 13 -1.06 -21.73 13.20
N GLN A 14 -1.40 -20.53 13.62
CA GLN A 14 -2.67 -19.88 13.29
C GLN A 14 -2.45 -18.64 12.41
N ASN A 15 -3.45 -18.30 11.60
CA ASN A 15 -3.42 -17.08 10.82
C ASN A 15 -3.70 -15.87 11.72
N GLU A 16 -2.66 -15.15 12.10
CA GLU A 16 -2.71 -13.94 12.93
C GLU A 16 -3.00 -12.65 12.12
N GLY A 17 -3.05 -12.78 10.79
CA GLY A 17 -3.30 -11.66 9.88
C GLY A 17 -2.05 -10.86 9.51
N VAL A 18 -2.23 -9.97 8.51
CA VAL A 18 -1.11 -9.25 7.88
C VAL A 18 -0.39 -8.29 8.85
N CYS A 19 -1.10 -7.65 9.76
CA CYS A 19 -0.48 -6.68 10.68
C CYS A 19 0.59 -7.33 11.55
N ILE A 20 0.25 -8.44 12.20
CA ILE A 20 1.18 -9.19 13.07
C ILE A 20 2.29 -9.82 12.23
N ALA A 21 1.94 -10.43 11.09
CA ALA A 21 2.92 -11.06 10.20
C ALA A 21 3.97 -10.03 9.70
N MET A 22 3.54 -8.84 9.27
CA MET A 22 4.46 -7.79 8.80
C MET A 22 5.36 -7.28 9.92
N ASN A 23 4.83 -7.01 11.12
CA ASN A 23 5.63 -6.58 12.25
C ASN A 23 6.72 -7.61 12.58
N ARG A 24 6.35 -8.90 12.64
CA ARG A 24 7.30 -9.99 12.91
C ARG A 24 8.34 -10.18 11.81
N MET A 25 7.95 -10.06 10.53
CA MET A 25 8.91 -10.17 9.43
C MET A 25 9.93 -9.03 9.43
N THR A 26 9.54 -7.83 9.83
CA THR A 26 10.46 -6.70 9.87
C THR A 26 11.55 -6.83 10.92
N GLU A 27 11.36 -7.65 11.97
CA GLU A 27 12.43 -8.01 12.93
C GLU A 27 13.59 -8.77 12.26
N LEU A 28 13.33 -9.42 11.13
CA LEU A 28 14.34 -10.13 10.33
C LEU A 28 15.03 -9.24 9.30
N ALA A 29 14.49 -8.04 9.04
CA ALA A 29 15.00 -7.12 8.04
C ALA A 29 16.25 -6.39 8.54
N THR A 30 17.23 -6.22 7.64
CA THR A 30 18.49 -5.54 7.95
C THR A 30 18.79 -4.41 6.96
N ALA A 31 17.97 -4.25 5.93
CA ALA A 31 18.10 -3.21 4.92
C ALA A 31 17.56 -1.86 5.42
N PRO A 32 18.02 -0.73 4.86
CA PRO A 32 17.55 0.60 5.26
C PRO A 32 16.08 0.87 4.86
N ASN A 33 15.52 0.07 3.96
CA ASN A 33 14.15 0.19 3.50
C ASN A 33 13.41 -1.14 3.64
N ILE A 34 12.12 -1.06 3.97
CA ILE A 34 11.18 -2.18 4.02
C ILE A 34 10.28 -2.07 2.81
N LEU A 35 10.24 -3.13 2.01
CA LEU A 35 9.31 -3.28 0.91
C LEU A 35 8.28 -4.36 1.27
N TYR A 36 7.01 -3.97 1.30
CA TYR A 36 5.90 -4.90 1.48
C TYR A 36 5.33 -5.31 0.13
N LEU A 37 5.32 -6.61 -0.13
CA LEU A 37 4.78 -7.24 -1.34
C LEU A 37 3.85 -8.40 -0.92
N ASN A 38 2.66 -8.47 -1.52
CA ASN A 38 1.75 -9.60 -1.32
C ASN A 38 2.19 -10.82 -2.13
N ASP A 39 1.84 -12.02 -1.68
CA ASP A 39 2.14 -13.30 -2.31
C ASP A 39 1.28 -13.60 -3.56
N ASP A 40 0.24 -12.82 -3.80
CA ASP A 40 -0.62 -12.87 -4.99
C ASP A 40 -0.26 -11.81 -6.06
N MET A 41 1.00 -11.35 -6.06
CA MET A 41 1.52 -10.40 -7.04
C MET A 41 2.67 -10.99 -7.86
N TYR A 42 2.63 -10.75 -9.16
CA TYR A 42 3.73 -11.05 -10.08
C TYR A 42 4.47 -9.76 -10.42
N VAL A 43 5.73 -9.67 -10.04
CA VAL A 43 6.58 -8.51 -10.30
C VAL A 43 7.02 -8.46 -11.76
N LEU A 44 6.98 -7.28 -12.37
CA LEU A 44 7.34 -7.06 -13.77
C LEU A 44 8.81 -6.61 -13.90
N PRO A 45 9.42 -6.69 -15.07
CA PRO A 45 10.80 -6.26 -15.26
C PRO A 45 11.02 -4.82 -14.76
N GLU A 46 12.17 -4.58 -14.15
CA GLU A 46 12.65 -3.26 -13.67
C GLU A 46 11.78 -2.60 -12.57
N TRP A 47 10.76 -3.28 -12.02
CA TRP A 47 9.84 -2.71 -11.02
C TRP A 47 10.55 -2.18 -9.77
N ASP A 48 11.55 -2.91 -9.29
CA ASP A 48 12.36 -2.55 -8.12
C ASP A 48 13.42 -1.49 -8.45
N CYS A 49 13.97 -1.50 -9.67
CA CYS A 49 14.88 -0.47 -10.15
C CYS A 49 14.20 0.91 -10.16
N GLN A 50 12.94 0.99 -10.59
CA GLN A 50 12.15 2.22 -10.57
C GLN A 50 11.94 2.73 -9.14
N LEU A 51 11.61 1.83 -8.19
CA LEU A 51 11.49 2.18 -6.77
C LEU A 51 12.81 2.70 -6.21
N LYS A 52 13.91 2.01 -6.52
CA LYS A 52 15.24 2.42 -6.06
C LYS A 52 15.64 3.79 -6.60
N GLN A 53 15.45 4.04 -7.90
CA GLN A 53 15.76 5.34 -8.52
C GLN A 53 14.99 6.48 -7.88
N GLU A 54 13.69 6.30 -7.62
CA GLU A 54 12.89 7.29 -6.91
C GLU A 54 13.45 7.58 -5.53
N ILE A 55 13.71 6.54 -4.72
CA ILE A 55 14.27 6.67 -3.37
C ILE A 55 15.61 7.42 -3.38
N ASP A 56 16.52 7.03 -4.27
CA ASP A 56 17.84 7.64 -4.39
C ASP A 56 17.75 9.13 -4.78
N SER A 57 16.71 9.51 -5.56
CA SER A 57 16.51 10.89 -6.01
C SER A 57 16.00 11.83 -4.91
N LEU A 58 15.37 11.30 -3.85
CA LEU A 58 14.72 12.12 -2.82
C LEU A 58 15.70 12.81 -1.87
N GLY A 59 16.86 12.23 -1.62
CA GLY A 59 17.83 12.77 -0.64
C GLY A 59 17.33 12.77 0.82
N HIS A 60 16.21 12.14 1.13
CA HIS A 60 15.64 11.98 2.47
C HIS A 60 14.83 10.69 2.57
N ASP A 61 14.53 10.25 3.79
CA ASP A 61 13.81 9.01 4.11
C ASP A 61 12.33 9.21 4.48
N MET A 62 11.79 10.42 4.31
CA MET A 62 10.40 10.80 4.62
C MET A 62 9.47 10.52 3.44
N PHE A 63 9.28 9.25 3.10
CA PHE A 63 8.49 8.82 1.94
C PHE A 63 7.67 7.56 2.22
N TYR A 64 6.61 7.37 1.44
CA TYR A 64 5.87 6.13 1.28
C TYR A 64 5.51 5.97 -0.20
N ILE A 65 6.16 5.04 -0.88
CA ILE A 65 6.11 4.88 -2.33
C ILE A 65 5.51 3.53 -2.66
N SER A 66 4.61 3.49 -3.65
CA SER A 66 4.01 2.25 -4.15
C SER A 66 4.31 2.02 -5.63
N SER A 67 4.37 0.75 -6.01
CA SER A 67 4.24 0.37 -7.43
C SER A 67 2.79 0.46 -7.88
N THR A 68 2.58 0.52 -9.19
CA THR A 68 1.24 0.51 -9.81
C THR A 68 0.84 -0.92 -10.15
N SER A 69 -0.32 -1.37 -9.68
CA SER A 69 -0.83 -2.68 -10.03
C SER A 69 -1.59 -2.68 -11.35
N ILE A 70 -1.45 -3.78 -12.10
CA ILE A 70 -2.29 -4.14 -13.24
C ILE A 70 -3.27 -5.20 -12.74
N GLU A 71 -4.57 -4.98 -12.93
CA GLU A 71 -5.64 -5.85 -12.43
C GLU A 71 -6.74 -6.03 -13.47
N ALA A 72 -7.35 -7.21 -13.50
CA ALA A 72 -8.50 -7.48 -14.37
C ALA A 72 -9.70 -6.58 -14.04
N ASN A 73 -9.90 -6.28 -12.75
CA ASN A 73 -11.01 -5.46 -12.25
C ASN A 73 -10.50 -4.39 -11.28
N PRO A 74 -9.87 -3.30 -11.77
CA PRO A 74 -9.28 -2.28 -10.91
C PRO A 74 -10.35 -1.56 -10.10
N GLN A 75 -10.13 -1.44 -8.79
CA GLN A 75 -11.02 -0.76 -7.84
C GLN A 75 -10.61 0.68 -7.57
N SER A 76 -9.58 1.17 -8.25
CA SER A 76 -9.02 2.49 -8.02
C SER A 76 -8.41 3.08 -9.30
N LYS A 77 -8.40 4.41 -9.39
CA LYS A 77 -7.67 5.15 -10.43
C LYS A 77 -6.14 5.04 -10.33
N CYS A 78 -5.63 4.42 -9.28
CA CYS A 78 -4.21 4.13 -9.08
C CYS A 78 -3.79 2.78 -9.68
N MET A 79 -4.67 2.12 -10.42
CA MET A 79 -4.48 0.79 -10.97
C MET A 79 -4.72 0.81 -12.47
N ILE A 80 -3.99 -0.01 -13.20
CA ILE A 80 -4.13 -0.19 -14.65
C ILE A 80 -5.07 -1.37 -14.90
N GLN A 81 -6.03 -1.22 -15.78
CA GLN A 81 -6.88 -2.34 -16.20
C GLN A 81 -6.13 -3.24 -17.18
N GLY A 82 -6.09 -4.53 -16.88
CA GLY A 82 -5.54 -5.57 -17.77
C GLY A 82 -5.82 -6.95 -17.21
N ASP A 83 -6.37 -7.82 -18.02
CA ASP A 83 -6.68 -9.21 -17.65
C ASP A 83 -5.69 -10.17 -18.33
N PHE A 84 -4.85 -10.79 -17.50
CA PHE A 84 -3.86 -11.79 -17.91
C PHE A 84 -4.03 -13.10 -17.13
N GLY A 85 -5.22 -13.34 -16.62
CA GLY A 85 -5.59 -14.51 -15.83
C GLY A 85 -5.62 -14.23 -14.33
N ASP A 86 -6.40 -15.02 -13.61
CA ASP A 86 -6.72 -14.83 -12.19
C ASP A 86 -6.05 -15.85 -11.26
N SER A 87 -5.21 -16.73 -11.81
CA SER A 87 -4.54 -17.80 -11.06
C SER A 87 -3.30 -18.29 -11.81
N PRO A 88 -2.36 -18.98 -11.15
CA PRO A 88 -1.21 -19.57 -11.84
C PRO A 88 -1.55 -20.47 -13.02
N LYS A 89 -2.74 -21.07 -13.04
CA LYS A 89 -3.20 -21.95 -14.14
C LYS A 89 -3.70 -21.18 -15.36
N THR A 90 -4.28 -20.00 -15.15
CA THR A 90 -4.86 -19.17 -16.21
C THR A 90 -3.92 -18.03 -16.62
N PHE A 91 -2.80 -17.87 -15.93
CA PHE A 91 -1.87 -16.76 -16.08
C PHE A 91 -1.17 -16.76 -17.44
N ASN A 92 -1.48 -15.77 -18.26
CA ASN A 92 -0.82 -15.53 -19.54
C ASN A 92 0.39 -14.60 -19.39
N LYS A 93 1.48 -15.15 -18.83
CA LYS A 93 2.75 -14.43 -18.62
C LYS A 93 3.32 -13.83 -19.90
N GLY A 94 3.24 -14.57 -21.03
CA GLY A 94 3.81 -14.11 -22.29
C GLY A 94 3.13 -12.83 -22.79
N ASP A 95 1.81 -12.81 -22.79
CA ASP A 95 1.03 -11.64 -23.21
C ASP A 95 1.21 -10.46 -22.25
N LEU A 96 1.25 -10.71 -20.94
CA LEU A 96 1.56 -9.69 -19.95
C LEU A 96 2.90 -9.02 -20.21
N LEU A 97 3.98 -9.79 -20.41
CA LEU A 97 5.32 -9.26 -20.63
C LEU A 97 5.46 -8.46 -21.93
N GLN A 98 4.63 -8.76 -22.93
CA GLN A 98 4.58 -7.97 -24.16
C GLN A 98 3.80 -6.65 -24.01
N LYS A 99 2.80 -6.62 -23.14
CA LYS A 99 1.80 -5.54 -23.08
C LYS A 99 1.86 -4.67 -21.83
N TYR A 100 2.60 -5.07 -20.77
CA TYR A 100 2.51 -4.39 -19.47
C TYR A 100 2.86 -2.89 -19.53
N MET A 101 3.68 -2.44 -20.49
CA MET A 101 3.99 -1.02 -20.70
C MET A 101 3.12 -0.35 -21.77
N ALA A 102 2.27 -1.11 -22.49
CA ALA A 102 1.46 -0.56 -23.59
C ALA A 102 0.40 0.46 -23.14
N THR A 103 -0.10 0.34 -21.91
CA THR A 103 -1.04 1.30 -21.33
C THR A 103 -0.26 2.46 -20.73
N PRO A 104 -0.36 3.68 -21.30
CA PRO A 104 0.22 4.88 -20.68
C PRO A 104 -0.38 5.10 -19.30
N PHE A 105 0.47 5.41 -18.34
CA PHE A 105 0.04 5.76 -16.99
C PHE A 105 0.95 6.86 -16.44
N HIS A 106 0.51 7.57 -15.43
CA HIS A 106 1.29 8.65 -14.81
C HIS A 106 1.44 8.39 -13.32
N ASP A 107 2.48 8.95 -12.74
CA ASP A 107 2.69 8.90 -11.29
C ASP A 107 1.49 9.50 -10.57
N TRP A 108 1.09 8.84 -9.48
CA TRP A 108 -0.11 9.20 -8.75
C TRP A 108 0.16 9.45 -7.27
N SER A 109 -0.69 10.26 -6.67
CA SER A 109 -0.62 10.59 -5.26
C SER A 109 -1.38 9.58 -4.39
N GLY A 110 -0.93 9.42 -3.15
CA GLY A 110 -1.65 8.70 -2.12
C GLY A 110 -1.34 7.22 -2.05
N SER A 111 -0.06 6.86 -2.19
CA SER A 111 0.44 5.53 -1.85
C SER A 111 -0.16 5.04 -0.53
N THR A 112 -0.74 3.84 -0.52
CA THR A 112 -1.47 3.33 0.64
C THR A 112 -1.38 1.82 0.79
N TRP A 113 -1.28 1.06 -0.32
CA TRP A 113 -1.30 -0.41 -0.34
C TRP A 113 -0.07 -0.99 -1.04
N PRO A 114 0.21 -2.30 -0.82
CA PRO A 114 1.32 -2.98 -1.48
C PRO A 114 1.14 -3.07 -3.01
N PRO A 115 2.25 -3.18 -3.77
CA PRO A 115 3.61 -3.13 -3.24
C PRO A 115 3.98 -1.73 -2.79
N CYS A 116 4.54 -1.61 -1.61
CA CYS A 116 4.92 -0.31 -1.06
C CYS A 116 6.24 -0.38 -0.29
N VAL A 117 6.97 0.73 -0.31
CA VAL A 117 8.26 0.86 0.35
C VAL A 117 8.28 2.06 1.29
N VAL A 118 8.91 1.87 2.44
CA VAL A 118 9.11 2.87 3.49
C VAL A 118 10.50 2.69 4.09
N SER A 119 11.10 3.76 4.62
CA SER A 119 12.37 3.62 5.34
C SER A 119 12.20 2.81 6.63
N MET A 120 13.21 2.02 6.99
CA MET A 120 13.26 1.28 8.25
C MET A 120 13.13 2.23 9.45
N ARG A 121 13.77 3.39 9.39
CA ARG A 121 13.67 4.41 10.44
C ARG A 121 12.22 4.82 10.69
N LEU A 122 11.48 5.18 9.64
CA LEU A 122 10.06 5.56 9.76
C LEU A 122 9.19 4.39 10.25
N TRP A 123 9.45 3.18 9.75
CA TRP A 123 8.74 1.99 10.22
C TRP A 123 8.85 1.83 11.73
N LEU A 124 10.08 1.92 12.26
CA LEU A 124 10.35 1.80 13.68
C LEU A 124 9.75 2.98 14.48
N GLU A 125 9.89 4.20 13.97
CA GLU A 125 9.35 5.42 14.59
C GLU A 125 7.82 5.35 14.78
N VAL A 126 7.09 4.86 13.77
CA VAL A 126 5.64 4.74 13.86
C VAL A 126 5.18 3.41 14.49
N GLY A 127 6.11 2.50 14.79
CA GLY A 127 5.81 1.20 15.41
C GLY A 127 5.08 0.21 14.48
N GLY A 128 5.48 0.15 13.21
CA GLY A 128 4.93 -0.80 12.22
C GLY A 128 3.42 -0.71 12.00
N TYR A 129 2.79 -1.81 11.63
CA TYR A 129 1.33 -1.93 11.54
C TYR A 129 0.68 -2.01 12.92
N SER A 130 -0.47 -1.38 13.09
CA SER A 130 -1.25 -1.45 14.34
C SER A 130 -2.00 -2.79 14.41
N GLU A 131 -1.66 -3.63 15.38
CA GLU A 131 -2.18 -4.99 15.50
C GLU A 131 -3.69 -5.06 15.75
N GLU A 132 -4.28 -4.00 16.31
CA GLU A 132 -5.72 -3.89 16.47
C GLU A 132 -6.51 -3.91 15.14
N PHE A 133 -5.82 -3.73 14.01
CA PHE A 133 -6.40 -3.90 12.67
C PHE A 133 -6.28 -5.32 12.12
N SER A 134 -5.69 -6.26 12.86
CA SER A 134 -5.69 -7.66 12.41
C SER A 134 -7.13 -8.17 12.17
N PRO A 135 -7.36 -8.99 11.14
CA PRO A 135 -6.37 -9.59 10.24
C PRO A 135 -5.88 -8.70 9.11
N GLY A 136 -6.31 -7.43 8.97
CA GLY A 136 -5.73 -6.49 8.01
C GLY A 136 -6.68 -5.46 7.41
N MET A 137 -8.01 -5.56 7.63
CA MET A 137 -8.94 -4.61 7.05
C MET A 137 -8.69 -3.18 7.57
N TYR A 138 -8.39 -2.25 6.66
CA TYR A 138 -8.06 -0.85 6.94
C TYR A 138 -6.71 -0.63 7.66
N SER A 139 -5.83 -1.62 7.70
CA SER A 139 -4.46 -1.46 8.19
C SER A 139 -3.63 -0.51 7.31
N ASP A 140 -3.79 -0.57 5.99
CA ASP A 140 -3.05 0.28 5.05
C ASP A 140 -3.34 1.78 5.25
N PRO A 141 -4.60 2.24 5.28
CA PRO A 141 -4.86 3.65 5.59
C PRO A 141 -4.49 4.03 7.03
N ASP A 142 -4.53 3.10 7.99
CA ASP A 142 -4.03 3.35 9.35
C ASP A 142 -2.53 3.60 9.36
N PHE A 143 -1.77 2.74 8.70
CA PHE A 143 -0.31 2.90 8.58
C PHE A 143 0.04 4.21 7.84
N SER A 144 -0.65 4.52 6.74
CA SER A 144 -0.48 5.79 6.03
C SER A 144 -0.80 7.00 6.92
N MET A 145 -1.80 6.90 7.82
CA MET A 145 -2.12 7.97 8.77
C MET A 145 -1.02 8.13 9.84
N LYS A 146 -0.44 7.04 10.33
CA LYS A 146 0.72 7.09 11.25
C LYS A 146 1.89 7.79 10.60
N LEU A 147 2.23 7.44 9.36
CA LEU A 147 3.27 8.11 8.58
C LEU A 147 2.95 9.61 8.35
N TRP A 148 1.69 9.94 8.05
CA TRP A 148 1.27 11.33 7.91
C TRP A 148 1.46 12.13 9.21
N GLN A 149 1.14 11.53 10.37
CA GLN A 149 1.35 12.16 11.69
C GLN A 149 2.86 12.33 12.01
N ALA A 150 3.69 11.39 11.58
CA ALA A 150 5.14 11.49 11.67
C ALA A 150 5.76 12.53 10.70
N GLY A 151 4.95 13.21 9.88
CA GLY A 151 5.41 14.30 9.00
C GLY A 151 5.63 13.88 7.55
N VAL A 152 5.43 12.62 7.17
CA VAL A 152 5.54 12.19 5.76
C VAL A 152 4.51 12.92 4.91
N ARG A 153 4.96 13.45 3.77
CA ARG A 153 4.10 14.10 2.75
C ARG A 153 4.32 13.51 1.35
N HIS A 154 5.40 12.79 1.14
CA HIS A 154 5.72 12.11 -0.11
C HIS A 154 5.04 10.73 -0.15
N PHE A 155 3.77 10.71 -0.54
CA PHE A 155 2.97 9.51 -0.78
C PHE A 155 2.79 9.35 -2.31
N LYS A 156 3.69 8.63 -2.96
CA LYS A 156 3.77 8.55 -4.42
C LYS A 156 3.57 7.13 -4.92
N GLY A 157 2.77 6.95 -5.95
CA GLY A 157 2.72 5.73 -6.73
C GLY A 157 3.44 5.93 -8.06
N LEU A 158 4.35 5.00 -8.38
CA LEU A 158 5.16 5.05 -9.59
C LEU A 158 4.45 4.34 -10.74
N SER A 159 4.26 5.06 -11.85
CA SER A 159 3.62 4.54 -13.05
C SER A 159 4.40 3.44 -13.75
N ASP A 160 5.73 3.50 -13.68
CA ASP A 160 6.63 2.61 -14.38
C ASP A 160 7.14 1.44 -13.52
N SER A 161 6.98 1.53 -12.20
CA SER A 161 7.12 0.37 -11.30
C SER A 161 5.82 -0.40 -11.31
N ARG A 162 5.75 -1.54 -12.02
CA ARG A 162 4.51 -2.28 -12.24
C ARG A 162 4.54 -3.70 -11.70
N VAL A 163 3.39 -4.14 -11.19
CA VAL A 163 3.14 -5.53 -10.80
C VAL A 163 1.79 -5.99 -11.37
N TYR A 164 1.64 -7.28 -11.62
CA TYR A 164 0.35 -7.87 -11.92
C TYR A 164 -0.23 -8.49 -10.64
N HIS A 165 -1.45 -8.12 -10.27
CA HIS A 165 -2.12 -8.60 -9.07
C HIS A 165 -3.26 -9.55 -9.46
N PHE A 166 -3.19 -10.79 -8.97
CA PHE A 166 -4.18 -11.84 -9.31
C PHE A 166 -5.55 -11.64 -8.63
N GLY A 167 -5.66 -10.61 -7.80
CA GLY A 167 -6.86 -10.32 -7.03
C GLY A 167 -6.93 -11.04 -5.69
N SER A 168 -7.42 -10.35 -4.69
CA SER A 168 -7.41 -10.73 -3.26
C SER A 168 -8.23 -11.99 -2.94
N LYS A 169 -7.81 -13.17 -3.40
CA LYS A 169 -8.49 -14.46 -3.16
C LYS A 169 -8.36 -14.94 -1.70
N SER A 170 -7.34 -14.51 -1.00
CA SER A 170 -7.08 -14.88 0.40
C SER A 170 -8.01 -14.22 1.41
N VAL A 171 -8.59 -13.07 1.08
CA VAL A 171 -9.46 -12.28 1.99
C VAL A 171 -10.71 -13.04 2.46
N GLY A 172 -11.17 -14.03 1.71
CA GLY A 172 -12.30 -14.89 2.08
C GLY A 172 -11.99 -15.94 3.16
N ARG A 173 -10.71 -16.17 3.49
CA ARG A 173 -10.26 -17.22 4.40
C ARG A 173 -10.18 -16.80 5.87
N VAL A 174 -10.32 -15.51 6.16
CA VAL A 174 -10.22 -14.96 7.52
C VAL A 174 -11.50 -14.25 7.93
N LYS A 175 -11.83 -14.31 9.22
CA LYS A 175 -12.95 -13.53 9.76
C LYS A 175 -12.57 -12.05 9.74
N ARG A 176 -13.25 -11.28 8.91
CA ARG A 176 -12.99 -9.84 8.74
C ARG A 176 -13.27 -9.07 10.02
N ASN A 177 -12.37 -8.17 10.39
CA ASN A 177 -12.60 -7.18 11.44
C ASN A 177 -13.45 -6.01 10.92
N ASN A 178 -13.99 -5.18 11.82
CA ASN A 178 -14.62 -3.92 11.45
C ASN A 178 -13.58 -2.78 11.41
N GLY A 179 -12.57 -2.92 10.55
CA GLY A 179 -11.45 -1.99 10.45
C GLY A 179 -11.88 -0.55 10.14
N ARG A 180 -13.00 -0.37 9.40
CA ARG A 180 -13.53 0.98 9.15
C ARG A 180 -13.95 1.67 10.45
N LYS A 181 -14.68 0.97 11.32
CA LYS A 181 -15.11 1.50 12.63
C LYS A 181 -13.89 1.75 13.52
N GLN A 182 -12.93 0.84 13.49
CA GLN A 182 -11.66 0.96 14.22
C GLN A 182 -10.88 2.21 13.80
N PHE A 183 -10.74 2.44 12.49
CA PHE A 183 -10.08 3.64 11.95
C PHE A 183 -10.77 4.93 12.41
N ILE A 184 -12.10 4.99 12.32
CA ILE A 184 -12.88 6.15 12.77
C ILE A 184 -12.71 6.40 14.27
N LYS A 185 -12.77 5.33 15.08
CA LYS A 185 -12.56 5.43 16.53
C LYS A 185 -11.18 5.98 16.88
N LYS A 186 -10.14 5.51 16.18
CA LYS A 186 -8.73 5.90 16.42
C LYS A 186 -8.45 7.33 15.95
N TRP A 187 -8.84 7.65 14.72
CA TRP A 187 -8.42 8.88 14.04
C TRP A 187 -9.48 9.98 14.01
N LYS A 188 -10.68 9.71 14.51
CA LYS A 188 -11.82 10.65 14.52
C LYS A 188 -12.09 11.26 13.13
N MET A 189 -11.91 10.44 12.10
CA MET A 189 -12.05 10.78 10.69
C MET A 189 -12.38 9.53 9.89
N THR A 190 -13.10 9.67 8.75
CA THR A 190 -13.32 8.53 7.88
C THR A 190 -12.08 8.23 7.03
N PRO A 191 -11.77 6.94 6.70
CA PRO A 191 -10.67 6.60 5.79
C PRO A 191 -10.78 7.30 4.43
N SER A 192 -12.01 7.42 3.91
CA SER A 192 -12.26 8.12 2.64
C SER A 192 -11.94 9.62 2.72
N THR A 193 -12.19 10.28 3.83
CA THR A 193 -11.77 11.68 4.03
C THR A 193 -10.26 11.80 4.00
N PHE A 194 -9.56 10.92 4.70
CA PHE A 194 -8.10 10.91 4.71
C PHE A 194 -7.53 10.68 3.31
N CYS A 195 -7.93 9.58 2.67
CA CYS A 195 -7.42 9.25 1.34
C CYS A 195 -7.72 10.33 0.29
N LYS A 196 -8.92 10.94 0.34
CA LYS A 196 -9.33 11.94 -0.66
C LYS A 196 -8.70 13.31 -0.46
N TYR A 197 -8.69 13.83 0.77
CA TYR A 197 -8.33 15.24 1.02
C TYR A 197 -6.92 15.43 1.57
N TYR A 198 -6.35 14.43 2.20
CA TYR A 198 -4.99 14.47 2.73
C TYR A 198 -4.01 13.82 1.75
N LEU A 199 -4.25 12.57 1.40
CA LEU A 199 -3.39 11.82 0.48
C LEU A 199 -3.63 12.16 -1.00
N ARG A 200 -4.82 12.70 -1.36
CA ARG A 200 -5.22 13.01 -2.74
C ARG A 200 -5.12 11.80 -3.68
N ARG A 201 -5.45 10.63 -3.16
CA ARG A 201 -5.26 9.35 -3.81
C ARG A 201 -5.86 9.29 -5.21
N GLY A 202 -5.03 8.92 -6.21
CA GLY A 202 -5.40 8.79 -7.61
C GLY A 202 -5.43 10.08 -8.40
N GLN A 203 -4.89 11.18 -7.85
CA GLN A 203 -4.59 12.39 -8.62
C GLN A 203 -3.14 12.32 -9.09
N GLY A 204 -2.78 13.01 -10.21
CA GLY A 204 -1.41 13.06 -10.70
C GLY A 204 -0.45 13.55 -9.61
N PHE A 205 0.73 12.97 -9.54
CA PHE A 205 1.71 13.36 -8.53
C PHE A 205 2.39 14.67 -8.92
N GLY A 206 2.58 15.58 -7.98
CA GLY A 206 3.24 16.87 -8.22
C GLY A 206 2.34 17.98 -8.76
N GLU A 207 1.09 17.70 -9.13
CA GLU A 207 0.15 18.70 -9.65
C GLU A 207 -0.42 19.67 -8.58
N PHE A 208 0.13 19.66 -7.36
CA PHE A 208 -0.50 20.31 -6.20
C PHE A 208 0.28 21.49 -5.67
N SER A 209 0.09 22.64 -6.25
CA SER A 209 0.55 23.90 -5.66
C SER A 209 -0.33 24.42 -4.52
N LYS A 210 -1.54 23.90 -4.34
CA LYS A 210 -2.51 24.41 -3.35
C LYS A 210 -3.08 23.30 -2.45
N ARG A 211 -3.16 23.57 -1.14
CA ARG A 211 -3.84 22.72 -0.16
C ARG A 211 -5.30 22.52 -0.56
N GLN A 212 -5.75 21.29 -0.73
CA GLN A 212 -7.15 21.01 -1.03
C GLN A 212 -8.02 21.36 0.17
N LYS A 213 -8.98 22.29 -0.01
CA LYS A 213 -9.93 22.64 1.05
C LYS A 213 -10.88 21.47 1.30
N ILE A 214 -11.00 21.08 2.56
CA ILE A 214 -12.00 20.09 2.97
C ILE A 214 -13.36 20.81 2.99
N PRO A 215 -14.39 20.32 2.27
CA PRO A 215 -15.71 20.91 2.30
C PRO A 215 -16.28 20.99 3.72
N PHE A 216 -17.02 22.06 4.02
CA PHE A 216 -17.53 22.33 5.36
C PHE A 216 -18.39 21.20 5.92
N HIS A 217 -19.26 20.59 5.11
CA HIS A 217 -20.08 19.44 5.53
C HIS A 217 -19.22 18.21 5.92
N ILE A 218 -18.07 17.99 5.28
CA ILE A 218 -17.12 16.92 5.65
C ILE A 218 -16.42 17.27 6.96
N MET A 219 -16.09 18.55 7.17
CA MET A 219 -15.52 19.00 8.44
C MET A 219 -16.52 18.78 9.58
N LEU A 220 -17.79 19.17 9.42
CA LEU A 220 -18.85 18.93 10.39
C LEU A 220 -19.02 17.43 10.69
N LYS A 221 -19.03 16.58 9.65
CA LYS A 221 -19.09 15.14 9.82
C LYS A 221 -17.91 14.60 10.64
N ASN A 222 -16.69 15.07 10.38
CA ASN A 222 -15.53 14.65 11.16
C ASN A 222 -15.57 15.22 12.60
N CYS A 223 -16.12 16.41 12.82
CA CYS A 223 -16.34 16.94 14.15
C CYS A 223 -17.31 16.08 14.96
N SER A 224 -18.44 15.64 14.37
CA SER A 224 -19.37 14.74 15.06
C SER A 224 -18.72 13.40 15.45
N LEU A 225 -17.77 12.91 14.69
CA LEU A 225 -17.01 11.68 15.01
C LEU A 225 -16.04 11.84 16.19
N ARG A 226 -15.74 13.08 16.61
CA ARG A 226 -14.91 13.35 17.80
C ARG A 226 -15.70 13.26 19.10
N LEU A 227 -17.03 13.33 19.01
CA LEU A 227 -17.94 13.30 20.16
C LEU A 227 -18.40 11.88 20.50
N VAL A 228 -18.07 10.90 19.69
CA VAL A 228 -18.33 9.46 19.85
C VAL A 228 -17.00 8.73 20.13
#